data_3a9bc9013ae8d75bee193c8167180ea9
#
_entry.id   3a9bc9013ae8d75bee193c8167180ea9
#
_cell.length_a   1.000
_cell.length_b   1.000
_cell.length_c   1.000
_cell.angle_alpha   90.00
_cell.angle_beta   90.00
_cell.angle_gamma   90.00
#
_symmetry.space_group_name_H-M   'P 1'
#
loop_
_entity.id
_entity.type
_entity.pdbx_description
1 polymer ?
#
loop_
_entity_poly.entity_id
_entity_poly.type
_entity_poly.pdbx_seq_one_letter_code
_entity_poly.pdbx_strand_id
1 'polypeptide(L)'
;MIIALETASTDISLALGTAAGEPLAVEGWTSDRRQGHEVLPRLLALLQRRRLTLADATAIAVGLGPGSFTGLRVGMSLAKGLALAMDLPLVGVPSLASWLAAEPGCQAALARAGAQEAYLLLRGAAEPHIVDRDGLPQRSAGAPLVAPVELAAAFGLRNVLPPHAAAGAVVRAAARRLATEPGGDAGRCR
;
A
#
# COMPACT_ATOMS: atom_id res chain seq x y z
N MET A 1 -0.95 10.84 15.03
CA MET A 1 -0.30 10.55 13.73
C MET A 1 -0.78 9.21 13.19
N ILE A 2 -1.01 9.08 11.87
CA ILE A 2 -1.33 7.79 11.21
C ILE A 2 -0.02 7.15 10.74
N ILE A 3 0.20 5.88 11.07
CA ILE A 3 1.26 5.03 10.51
C ILE A 3 0.64 4.17 9.40
N ALA A 4 1.18 4.24 8.19
CA ALA A 4 0.68 3.48 7.05
C ALA A 4 1.73 2.53 6.48
N LEU A 5 1.28 1.31 6.18
CA LEU A 5 2.08 0.22 5.63
C LEU A 5 1.47 -0.24 4.30
N GLU A 6 2.28 -0.27 3.23
CA GLU A 6 1.89 -0.88 1.97
C GLU A 6 2.94 -1.93 1.58
N THR A 7 2.51 -3.18 1.59
CA THR A 7 3.39 -4.35 1.45
C THR A 7 2.84 -5.39 0.46
N ALA A 8 1.86 -5.00 -0.36
CA ALA A 8 1.20 -5.91 -1.29
C ALA A 8 2.09 -6.36 -2.47
N SER A 9 3.33 -5.92 -2.53
CA SER A 9 4.33 -6.31 -3.52
C SER A 9 5.73 -6.40 -2.91
N THR A 10 6.74 -6.64 -3.74
CA THR A 10 8.16 -6.49 -3.37
C THR A 10 8.57 -5.02 -3.27
N ASP A 11 7.85 -4.14 -3.96
CA ASP A 11 8.00 -2.69 -3.84
C ASP A 11 7.14 -2.20 -2.67
N ILE A 12 7.80 -2.00 -1.54
CA ILE A 12 7.18 -1.68 -0.25
C ILE A 12 7.20 -0.18 -0.04
N SER A 13 6.21 0.33 0.66
CA SER A 13 6.26 1.69 1.18
C SER A 13 5.70 1.82 2.59
N LEU A 14 6.26 2.80 3.31
CA LEU A 14 5.84 3.23 4.64
C LEU A 14 5.52 4.72 4.60
N ALA A 15 4.55 5.15 5.39
CA ALA A 15 4.29 6.57 5.56
C ALA A 15 3.89 6.90 6.99
N LEU A 16 4.26 8.11 7.39
CA LEU A 16 3.74 8.80 8.56
C LEU A 16 2.87 9.94 8.07
N GLY A 17 1.70 10.16 8.67
CA GLY A 17 0.83 11.25 8.27
C GLY A 17 0.07 11.87 9.43
N THR A 18 -0.48 13.05 9.21
CA THR A 18 -1.35 13.72 10.17
C THR A 18 -2.70 13.01 10.28
N ALA A 19 -3.47 13.32 11.32
CA ALA A 19 -4.85 12.85 11.44
C ALA A 19 -5.75 13.37 10.29
N ALA A 20 -5.40 14.52 9.69
CA ALA A 20 -6.08 15.06 8.51
C ALA A 20 -5.72 14.37 7.19
N GLY A 21 -4.76 13.42 7.22
CA GLY A 21 -4.38 12.65 6.05
C GLY A 21 -3.23 13.26 5.22
N GLU A 22 -2.53 14.26 5.74
CA GLU A 22 -1.35 14.83 5.07
C GLU A 22 -0.11 13.97 5.35
N PRO A 23 0.57 13.44 4.34
CA PRO A 23 1.80 12.69 4.53
C PRO A 23 2.92 13.59 5.08
N LEU A 24 3.48 13.22 6.23
CA LEU A 24 4.65 13.87 6.85
C LEU A 24 5.97 13.29 6.36
N ALA A 25 5.98 12.00 6.07
CA ALA A 25 7.11 11.27 5.53
C ALA A 25 6.63 10.07 4.75
N VAL A 26 7.28 9.77 3.64
CA VAL A 26 7.06 8.55 2.85
C VAL A 26 8.43 7.96 2.53
N GLU A 27 8.55 6.65 2.67
CA GLU A 27 9.74 5.88 2.29
C GLU A 27 9.30 4.69 1.47
N GLY A 28 9.90 4.50 0.29
CA GLY A 28 9.66 3.36 -0.58
C GLY A 28 10.96 2.67 -0.95
N TRP A 29 10.92 1.33 -1.09
CA TRP A 29 12.06 0.53 -1.52
C TRP A 29 11.60 -0.79 -2.12
N THR A 30 12.47 -1.41 -2.93
CA THR A 30 12.26 -2.78 -3.40
C THR A 30 12.94 -3.75 -2.44
N SER A 31 12.19 -4.73 -1.94
CA SER A 31 12.68 -5.76 -1.01
C SER A 31 12.89 -7.08 -1.75
N ASP A 32 14.06 -7.69 -1.58
CA ASP A 32 14.34 -9.02 -2.08
C ASP A 32 13.85 -10.08 -1.09
N ARG A 33 12.53 -10.27 -1.00
CA ARG A 33 11.84 -11.25 -0.15
C ARG A 33 12.21 -11.18 1.34
N ARG A 34 12.66 -10.03 1.81
CA ARG A 34 13.11 -9.78 3.19
C ARG A 34 12.16 -8.90 3.99
N GLN A 35 10.94 -8.70 3.51
CA GLN A 35 9.94 -7.79 4.09
C GLN A 35 9.79 -7.98 5.61
N GLY A 36 9.73 -9.24 6.08
CA GLY A 36 9.60 -9.54 7.50
C GLY A 36 10.74 -9.02 8.38
N HIS A 37 11.93 -8.84 7.81
CA HIS A 37 13.10 -8.31 8.53
C HIS A 37 13.30 -6.81 8.32
N GLU A 38 12.70 -6.22 7.29
CA GLU A 38 12.97 -4.85 6.87
C GLU A 38 11.92 -3.85 7.36
N VAL A 39 10.63 -4.22 7.34
CA VAL A 39 9.53 -3.27 7.52
C VAL A 39 9.57 -2.58 8.88
N LEU A 40 9.64 -3.34 9.97
CA LEU A 40 9.66 -2.75 11.32
C LEU A 40 10.92 -1.93 11.60
N PRO A 41 12.15 -2.40 11.33
CA PRO A 41 13.35 -1.57 11.50
C PRO A 41 13.30 -0.27 10.70
N ARG A 42 12.82 -0.30 9.45
CA ARG A 42 12.67 0.90 8.62
C ARG A 42 11.61 1.85 9.16
N LEU A 43 10.48 1.33 9.66
CA LEU A 43 9.47 2.16 10.33
C LEU A 43 10.07 2.88 11.54
N LEU A 44 10.81 2.18 12.40
CA LEU A 44 11.45 2.78 13.58
C LEU A 44 12.48 3.84 13.17
N ALA A 45 13.28 3.58 12.13
CA ALA A 45 14.23 4.54 11.60
C ALA A 45 13.52 5.77 11.00
N LEU A 46 12.39 5.59 10.30
CA LEU A 46 11.58 6.68 9.76
C LEU A 46 11.04 7.57 10.89
N LEU A 47 10.50 6.98 11.95
CA LEU A 47 10.04 7.69 13.14
C LEU A 47 11.18 8.49 13.78
N GLN A 48 12.32 7.86 13.99
CA GLN A 48 13.51 8.51 14.59
C GLN A 48 13.98 9.72 13.77
N ARG A 49 14.07 9.58 12.44
CA ARG A 49 14.44 10.71 11.53
C ARG A 49 13.47 11.89 11.65
N ARG A 50 12.23 11.65 12.01
CA ARG A 50 11.20 12.67 12.19
C ARG A 50 11.05 13.12 13.65
N ARG A 51 11.89 12.62 14.57
CA ARG A 51 11.81 12.86 16.01
C ARG A 51 10.45 12.47 16.60
N LEU A 52 9.87 11.40 16.07
CA LEU A 52 8.60 10.80 16.48
C LEU A 52 8.84 9.42 17.06
N THR A 53 7.86 8.92 17.80
CA THR A 53 7.86 7.59 18.41
C THR A 53 6.56 6.84 18.05
N LEU A 54 6.47 5.57 18.37
CA LEU A 54 5.23 4.83 18.21
C LEU A 54 4.09 5.40 19.07
N ALA A 55 4.42 5.98 20.24
CA ALA A 55 3.42 6.58 21.13
C ALA A 55 2.69 7.80 20.52
N ASP A 56 3.26 8.43 19.49
CA ASP A 56 2.63 9.53 18.77
C ASP A 56 1.58 9.04 17.75
N ALA A 57 1.44 7.73 17.57
CA ALA A 57 0.46 7.16 16.66
C ALA A 57 -0.96 7.26 17.25
N THR A 58 -1.92 7.55 16.40
CA THR A 58 -3.37 7.59 16.71
C THR A 58 -4.17 6.60 15.88
N ALA A 59 -3.58 6.03 14.84
CA ALA A 59 -4.15 4.96 14.03
C ALA A 59 -3.06 4.24 13.23
N ILE A 60 -3.32 2.98 12.91
CA ILE A 60 -2.52 2.16 12.00
C ILE A 60 -3.33 1.92 10.73
N ALA A 61 -2.71 2.07 9.56
CA ALA A 61 -3.32 1.80 8.28
C ALA A 61 -2.50 0.78 7.49
N VAL A 62 -3.15 -0.10 6.72
CA VAL A 62 -2.47 -1.14 5.96
C VAL A 62 -3.15 -1.43 4.63
N GLY A 63 -2.34 -1.68 3.60
CA GLY A 63 -2.80 -2.18 2.30
C GLY A 63 -3.38 -3.59 2.43
N LEU A 64 -4.58 -3.79 1.88
CA LEU A 64 -5.31 -5.07 1.89
C LEU A 64 -5.06 -5.94 0.65
N GLY A 65 -4.27 -5.44 -0.31
CA GLY A 65 -4.13 -6.07 -1.61
C GLY A 65 -5.19 -5.61 -2.62
N PRO A 66 -5.36 -6.35 -3.72
CA PRO A 66 -4.70 -7.61 -4.05
C PRO A 66 -3.19 -7.48 -4.27
N GLY A 67 -2.46 -8.62 -4.16
CA GLY A 67 -1.03 -8.66 -4.38
C GLY A 67 -0.30 -9.85 -3.76
N SER A 68 0.96 -9.67 -3.41
CA SER A 68 1.81 -10.69 -2.82
C SER A 68 1.24 -11.24 -1.52
N PHE A 69 0.92 -12.53 -1.49
CA PHE A 69 0.41 -13.22 -0.30
C PHE A 69 1.35 -13.08 0.92
N THR A 70 2.65 -13.28 0.71
CA THR A 70 3.65 -13.14 1.77
C THR A 70 3.75 -11.70 2.25
N GLY A 71 3.82 -10.74 1.33
CA GLY A 71 3.89 -9.32 1.66
C GLY A 71 2.67 -8.86 2.46
N LEU A 72 1.47 -9.22 2.01
CA LEU A 72 0.22 -8.89 2.72
C LEU A 72 0.19 -9.46 4.15
N ARG A 73 0.64 -10.71 4.34
CA ARG A 73 0.70 -11.32 5.68
C ARG A 73 1.69 -10.59 6.59
N VAL A 74 2.85 -10.21 6.08
CA VAL A 74 3.85 -9.43 6.84
C VAL A 74 3.26 -8.08 7.27
N GLY A 75 2.72 -7.31 6.32
CA GLY A 75 2.14 -5.99 6.60
C GLY A 75 0.96 -6.07 7.56
N MET A 76 0.00 -6.97 7.30
CA MET A 76 -1.17 -7.13 8.16
C MET A 76 -0.83 -7.64 9.56
N SER A 77 0.12 -8.58 9.71
CA SER A 77 0.54 -9.07 11.02
C SER A 77 1.22 -7.97 11.83
N LEU A 78 2.11 -7.19 11.20
CA LEU A 78 2.75 -6.05 11.86
C LEU A 78 1.72 -4.99 12.24
N ALA A 79 0.83 -4.61 11.31
CA ALA A 79 -0.20 -3.60 11.56
C ALA A 79 -1.13 -4.01 12.70
N LYS A 80 -1.60 -5.27 12.72
CA LYS A 80 -2.42 -5.83 13.79
C LYS A 80 -1.68 -5.84 15.13
N GLY A 81 -0.40 -6.28 15.13
CA GLY A 81 0.42 -6.30 16.33
C GLY A 81 0.60 -4.91 16.94
N LEU A 82 0.90 -3.90 16.11
CA LEU A 82 1.03 -2.51 16.55
C LEU A 82 -0.31 -1.95 17.07
N ALA A 83 -1.40 -2.15 16.31
CA ALA A 83 -2.72 -1.67 16.69
C ALA A 83 -3.18 -2.27 18.03
N LEU A 84 -2.99 -3.59 18.21
CA LEU A 84 -3.33 -4.28 19.45
C LEU A 84 -2.46 -3.82 20.63
N ALA A 85 -1.15 -3.73 20.45
CA ALA A 85 -0.22 -3.35 21.52
C ALA A 85 -0.44 -1.92 22.03
N MET A 86 -0.99 -1.05 21.19
CA MET A 86 -1.15 0.38 21.47
C MET A 86 -2.62 0.80 21.63
N ASP A 87 -3.57 -0.14 21.56
CA ASP A 87 -5.02 0.09 21.57
C ASP A 87 -5.46 1.14 20.54
N LEU A 88 -4.95 1.00 19.30
CA LEU A 88 -5.22 1.93 18.21
C LEU A 88 -6.17 1.35 17.17
N PRO A 89 -6.99 2.18 16.51
CA PRO A 89 -7.79 1.76 15.37
C PRO A 89 -6.89 1.27 14.22
N LEU A 90 -7.32 0.17 13.57
CA LEU A 90 -6.69 -0.39 12.40
C LEU A 90 -7.57 -0.18 11.17
N VAL A 91 -7.03 0.46 10.15
CA VAL A 91 -7.74 0.78 8.91
C VAL A 91 -7.15 0.02 7.74
N GLY A 92 -7.95 -0.81 7.09
CA GLY A 92 -7.56 -1.48 5.84
C GLY A 92 -7.87 -0.61 4.62
N VAL A 93 -6.98 -0.58 3.62
CA VAL A 93 -7.15 0.21 2.39
C VAL A 93 -6.81 -0.64 1.17
N PRO A 94 -7.63 -0.62 0.09
CA PRO A 94 -7.31 -1.36 -1.15
C PRO A 94 -5.99 -0.87 -1.76
N SER A 95 -5.04 -1.80 -1.99
CA SER A 95 -3.69 -1.46 -2.44
C SER A 95 -3.66 -0.84 -3.83
N LEU A 96 -4.32 -1.43 -4.83
CA LEU A 96 -4.28 -0.90 -6.21
C LEU A 96 -4.86 0.51 -6.32
N ALA A 97 -5.92 0.80 -5.55
CA ALA A 97 -6.49 2.14 -5.48
C ALA A 97 -5.50 3.15 -4.87
N SER A 98 -4.75 2.73 -3.83
CA SER A 98 -3.71 3.55 -3.22
C SER A 98 -2.54 3.80 -4.16
N TRP A 99 -2.13 2.78 -4.94
CA TRP A 99 -1.07 2.91 -5.93
C TRP A 99 -1.45 3.94 -7.00
N LEU A 100 -2.67 3.85 -7.55
CA LEU A 100 -3.17 4.86 -8.50
C LEU A 100 -3.31 6.25 -7.89
N ALA A 101 -3.74 6.34 -6.63
CA ALA A 101 -3.89 7.64 -5.96
C ALA A 101 -2.53 8.28 -5.65
N ALA A 102 -1.45 7.50 -5.51
CA ALA A 102 -0.10 7.98 -5.34
C ALA A 102 0.51 8.52 -6.66
N GLU A 103 0.07 7.98 -7.81
CA GLU A 103 0.60 8.28 -9.14
C GLU A 103 -0.50 8.83 -10.07
N PRO A 104 -0.83 10.14 -9.98
CA PRO A 104 -1.94 10.73 -10.73
C PRO A 104 -1.81 10.62 -12.25
N GLY A 105 -0.58 10.53 -12.77
CA GLY A 105 -0.30 10.36 -14.20
C GLY A 105 -0.58 8.96 -14.75
N CYS A 106 -0.71 7.95 -13.88
CA CYS A 106 -0.95 6.58 -14.29
C CYS A 106 -2.43 6.29 -14.51
N GLN A 107 -2.75 5.49 -15.54
CA GLN A 107 -4.12 5.14 -15.90
C GLN A 107 -4.54 3.76 -15.38
N ALA A 108 -3.60 2.93 -14.98
CA ALA A 108 -3.87 1.63 -14.41
C ALA A 108 -2.85 1.22 -13.36
N ALA A 109 -3.27 0.37 -12.43
CA ALA A 109 -2.40 -0.31 -11.48
C ALA A 109 -2.51 -1.82 -11.66
N LEU A 110 -1.38 -2.51 -11.53
CA LEU A 110 -1.29 -3.96 -11.67
C LEU A 110 -0.64 -4.59 -10.45
N ALA A 111 -1.23 -5.69 -9.98
CA ALA A 111 -0.61 -6.58 -9.01
C ALA A 111 -0.64 -8.02 -9.52
N ARG A 112 0.29 -8.85 -9.06
CA ARG A 112 0.35 -10.26 -9.46
C ARG A 112 -0.87 -11.03 -8.95
N ALA A 113 -1.55 -11.76 -9.83
CA ALA A 113 -2.61 -12.71 -9.49
C ALA A 113 -2.10 -14.15 -9.56
N GLY A 114 -1.27 -14.48 -10.54
CA GLY A 114 -0.70 -15.80 -10.77
C GLY A 114 0.61 -15.73 -11.55
N ALA A 115 1.01 -16.87 -12.15
CA ALA A 115 2.22 -16.94 -12.96
C ALA A 115 2.11 -16.12 -14.26
N GLN A 116 0.92 -16.16 -14.88
CA GLN A 116 0.61 -15.51 -16.17
C GLN A 116 -0.53 -14.47 -16.06
N GLU A 117 -0.98 -14.17 -14.84
CA GLU A 117 -2.15 -13.33 -14.59
C GLU A 117 -1.81 -12.18 -13.65
N ALA A 118 -2.51 -11.06 -13.84
CA ALA A 118 -2.43 -9.89 -12.99
C ALA A 118 -3.82 -9.37 -12.65
N TYR A 119 -3.97 -8.82 -11.44
CA TYR A 119 -5.07 -7.91 -11.14
C TYR A 119 -4.81 -6.57 -11.81
N LEU A 120 -5.76 -6.09 -12.58
CA LEU A 120 -5.74 -4.79 -13.25
C LEU A 120 -6.85 -3.91 -12.67
N LEU A 121 -6.47 -2.75 -12.14
CA LEU A 121 -7.41 -1.69 -11.78
C LEU A 121 -7.20 -0.50 -12.72
N LEU A 122 -8.21 -0.16 -13.51
CA LEU A 122 -8.22 1.05 -14.30
C LEU A 122 -8.61 2.27 -13.46
N ARG A 123 -8.07 3.43 -13.77
CA ARG A 123 -8.46 4.69 -13.10
C ARG A 123 -9.93 4.96 -13.34
N GLY A 124 -10.67 5.18 -12.25
CA GLY A 124 -12.12 5.38 -12.28
C GLY A 124 -12.94 4.10 -12.19
N ALA A 125 -12.33 2.92 -12.31
CA ALA A 125 -13.02 1.66 -12.07
C ALA A 125 -13.22 1.42 -10.56
N ALA A 126 -14.34 0.80 -10.19
CA ALA A 126 -14.65 0.49 -8.80
C ALA A 126 -13.83 -0.69 -8.27
N GLU A 127 -13.59 -1.71 -9.10
CA GLU A 127 -12.95 -2.96 -8.70
C GLU A 127 -11.91 -3.43 -9.72
N PRO A 128 -10.86 -4.12 -9.27
CA PRO A 128 -9.90 -4.76 -10.16
C PRO A 128 -10.49 -6.01 -10.80
N HIS A 129 -10.02 -6.35 -11.99
CA HIS A 129 -10.32 -7.61 -12.66
C HIS A 129 -9.04 -8.35 -13.02
N ILE A 130 -9.11 -9.66 -13.23
CA ILE A 130 -7.97 -10.47 -13.63
C ILE A 130 -7.80 -10.36 -15.15
N VAL A 131 -6.56 -10.19 -15.57
CA VAL A 131 -6.14 -10.17 -16.97
C VAL A 131 -4.96 -11.13 -17.14
N ASP A 132 -4.90 -11.78 -18.28
CA ASP A 132 -3.72 -12.53 -18.69
C ASP A 132 -2.64 -11.60 -19.25
N ARG A 133 -1.43 -12.14 -19.35
CA ARG A 133 -0.27 -11.42 -19.89
C ARG A 133 -0.50 -10.90 -21.31
N ASP A 134 -1.18 -11.68 -22.15
CA ASP A 134 -1.34 -11.37 -23.57
C ASP A 134 -2.41 -10.29 -23.81
N GLY A 135 -3.42 -10.21 -22.95
CA GLY A 135 -4.46 -9.20 -23.00
C GLY A 135 -4.08 -7.83 -22.41
N LEU A 136 -2.99 -7.75 -21.68
CA LEU A 136 -2.55 -6.53 -20.98
C LEU A 136 -2.17 -5.36 -21.92
N PRO A 137 -1.37 -5.55 -22.99
CA PRO A 137 -0.98 -4.46 -23.89
C PRO A 137 -2.16 -3.77 -24.56
N GLN A 138 -3.19 -4.55 -24.89
CA GLN A 138 -4.40 -4.04 -25.53
C GLN A 138 -5.28 -3.21 -24.58
N ARG A 139 -5.27 -3.56 -23.29
CA ARG A 139 -6.09 -2.90 -22.26
C ARG A 139 -5.44 -1.66 -21.65
N SER A 140 -4.10 -1.61 -21.63
CA SER A 140 -3.37 -0.45 -21.10
C SER A 140 -3.16 0.68 -22.12
N ALA A 141 -3.34 0.40 -23.42
CA ALA A 141 -3.22 1.37 -24.53
C ALA A 141 -1.92 2.20 -24.49
N GLY A 142 -0.82 1.66 -23.92
CA GLY A 142 0.46 2.35 -23.81
C GLY A 142 0.50 3.46 -22.75
N ALA A 143 -0.55 3.62 -21.96
CA ALA A 143 -0.59 4.61 -20.87
C ALA A 143 0.39 4.24 -19.73
N PRO A 144 0.88 5.23 -18.97
CA PRO A 144 1.69 4.95 -17.77
C PRO A 144 0.94 4.07 -16.78
N LEU A 145 1.65 3.11 -16.21
CA LEU A 145 1.11 2.10 -15.28
C LEU A 145 1.83 2.18 -13.93
N VAL A 146 1.13 1.79 -12.86
CA VAL A 146 1.78 1.46 -11.58
C VAL A 146 1.83 -0.05 -11.43
N ALA A 147 3.02 -0.61 -11.32
CA ALA A 147 3.19 -2.04 -11.07
C ALA A 147 4.52 -2.33 -10.36
N PRO A 148 4.62 -3.45 -9.64
CA PRO A 148 5.88 -3.92 -9.07
C PRO A 148 6.93 -4.15 -10.17
N VAL A 149 8.18 -3.80 -9.86
CA VAL A 149 9.31 -3.94 -10.80
C VAL A 149 9.43 -5.37 -11.33
N GLU A 150 9.28 -6.38 -10.45
CA GLU A 150 9.32 -7.79 -10.86
C GLU A 150 8.18 -8.20 -11.79
N LEU A 151 6.98 -7.64 -11.60
CA LEU A 151 5.83 -7.90 -12.48
C LEU A 151 6.03 -7.24 -13.84
N ALA A 152 6.52 -6.00 -13.84
CA ALA A 152 6.82 -5.26 -15.06
C ALA A 152 7.85 -6.02 -15.93
N ALA A 153 8.93 -6.51 -15.32
CA ALA A 153 9.94 -7.31 -15.99
C ALA A 153 9.38 -8.64 -16.53
N ALA A 154 8.62 -9.36 -15.69
CA ALA A 154 8.04 -10.66 -16.07
C ALA A 154 7.04 -10.57 -17.23
N PHE A 155 6.31 -9.45 -17.32
CA PHE A 155 5.28 -9.24 -18.35
C PHE A 155 5.76 -8.38 -19.52
N GLY A 156 7.03 -7.93 -19.50
CA GLY A 156 7.60 -7.09 -20.56
C GLY A 156 6.92 -5.72 -20.68
N LEU A 157 6.39 -5.19 -19.55
CA LEU A 157 5.70 -3.91 -19.52
C LEU A 157 6.69 -2.75 -19.63
N ARG A 158 6.30 -1.71 -20.33
CA ARG A 158 7.05 -0.45 -20.48
C ARG A 158 6.28 0.69 -19.82
N ASN A 159 6.99 1.78 -19.54
CA ASN A 159 6.40 2.98 -18.92
C ASN A 159 5.69 2.68 -17.59
N VAL A 160 6.39 2.00 -16.70
CA VAL A 160 5.87 1.52 -15.41
C VAL A 160 6.58 2.22 -14.27
N LEU A 161 5.80 2.70 -13.30
CA LEU A 161 6.26 3.26 -12.03
C LEU A 161 6.07 2.23 -10.91
N PRO A 162 7.05 2.02 -10.03
CA PRO A 162 6.87 1.19 -8.85
C PRO A 162 6.00 1.89 -7.80
N PRO A 163 5.22 1.16 -6.97
CA PRO A 163 4.31 1.75 -5.99
C PRO A 163 5.02 2.26 -4.72
N HIS A 164 6.19 2.89 -4.85
CA HIS A 164 7.02 3.36 -3.72
C HIS A 164 6.40 4.52 -2.93
N ALA A 165 5.44 5.24 -3.50
CA ALA A 165 4.74 6.34 -2.82
C ALA A 165 3.37 5.93 -2.25
N ALA A 166 2.94 4.69 -2.42
CA ALA A 166 1.59 4.22 -2.15
C ALA A 166 1.15 4.39 -0.69
N ALA A 167 2.06 4.23 0.28
CA ALA A 167 1.73 4.41 1.70
C ALA A 167 1.25 5.84 2.03
N GLY A 168 1.72 6.86 1.30
CA GLY A 168 1.19 8.22 1.42
C GLY A 168 -0.28 8.32 1.03
N ALA A 169 -0.71 7.57 0.03
CA ALA A 169 -2.13 7.49 -0.35
C ALA A 169 -2.95 6.66 0.64
N VAL A 170 -2.35 5.62 1.24
CA VAL A 170 -2.97 4.85 2.34
C VAL A 170 -3.27 5.77 3.53
N VAL A 171 -2.34 6.68 3.90
CA VAL A 171 -2.59 7.71 4.92
C VAL A 171 -3.83 8.54 4.60
N ARG A 172 -3.92 9.08 3.38
CA ARG A 172 -5.06 9.91 2.96
C ARG A 172 -6.39 9.15 2.99
N ALA A 173 -6.37 7.90 2.54
CA ALA A 173 -7.56 7.05 2.54
C ALA A 173 -8.01 6.69 3.95
N ALA A 174 -7.07 6.36 4.84
CA ALA A 174 -7.33 6.04 6.23
C ALA A 174 -7.90 7.24 7.00
N ALA A 175 -7.34 8.42 6.82
CA ALA A 175 -7.85 9.64 7.46
C ALA A 175 -9.31 9.93 7.07
N ARG A 176 -9.66 9.76 5.79
CA ARG A 176 -11.05 9.90 5.33
C ARG A 176 -12.00 8.92 6.00
N ARG A 177 -11.61 7.63 6.10
CA ARG A 177 -12.44 6.61 6.77
C ARG A 177 -12.64 6.91 8.25
N LEU A 178 -11.56 7.29 8.95
CA LEU A 178 -11.64 7.65 10.37
C LEU A 178 -12.51 8.88 10.63
N ALA A 179 -12.57 9.82 9.68
CA ALA A 179 -13.43 11.00 9.78
C ALA A 179 -14.90 10.70 9.52
N THR A 180 -15.22 9.72 8.67
CA THR A 180 -16.61 9.33 8.33
C THR A 180 -17.22 8.35 9.32
N GLU A 181 -16.40 7.62 10.08
CA GLU A 181 -16.81 6.64 11.09
C GLU A 181 -16.34 7.04 12.51
N PRO A 182 -16.72 8.23 13.05
CA PRO A 182 -16.33 8.64 14.39
C PRO A 182 -17.04 7.76 15.42
N GLY A 183 -16.39 6.72 15.89
CA GLY A 183 -16.94 5.77 16.88
C GLY A 183 -17.54 4.48 16.31
N GLY A 184 -17.54 4.31 14.99
CA GLY A 184 -17.81 3.04 14.36
C GLY A 184 -16.65 2.08 14.58
N ASP A 185 -16.97 0.80 14.70
CA ASP A 185 -16.09 -0.35 14.91
C ASP A 185 -15.02 -0.47 13.79
N ALA A 186 -14.14 0.53 13.67
CA ALA A 186 -12.91 0.43 12.94
C ALA A 186 -12.08 -0.63 13.68
N GLY A 187 -12.49 -1.91 13.44
CA GLY A 187 -11.88 -3.14 13.89
C GLY A 187 -10.94 -3.03 15.09
N ARG A 188 -11.45 -2.68 16.27
CA ARG A 188 -10.75 -3.02 17.50
C ARG A 188 -10.61 -4.54 17.46
N CYS A 189 -9.42 -5.04 17.28
CA CYS A 189 -9.16 -6.47 17.39
C CYS A 189 -9.56 -6.92 18.79
N ARG A 190 -10.77 -7.48 18.94
CA ARG A 190 -11.17 -8.26 20.12
C ARG A 190 -10.68 -9.70 19.95
#